data_f79dee128e79846916a3102ae718e40c
#
_entry.id   f79dee128e79846916a3102ae718e40c
#
_cell.length_a   1.000
_cell.length_b   1.000
_cell.length_c   1.000
_cell.angle_alpha   90.00
_cell.angle_beta   90.00
_cell.angle_gamma   90.00
#
_symmetry.space_group_name_H-M   'P 1'
#
loop_
_entity.id
_entity.type
_entity.pdbx_description
1 polymer ?
#
loop_
_entity_poly.entity_id
_entity_poly.type
_entity_poly.pdbx_seq_one_letter_code
_entity_poly.pdbx_strand_id
1 'polypeptide(L)'
;MNGVLGKPRDSEHARELLLTLRGRWHRVVTGVVVSALIDGQIHLRGASCSTPVLMRPYSEEEIAAYIASGDPLDKAGAYGIQNAEFQPTERIDGCYLNVVGLPLCILIKLLAEFKVYPDQSAQAAETSESKSCLACS
;
A
#
# COMPACT_ATOMS: atom_id res chain seq x y z
N MET A 1 -15.49 -10.65 -6.04
CA MET A 1 -15.34 -9.93 -4.75
C MET A 1 -15.56 -8.45 -5.03
N ASN A 2 -16.67 -7.96 -4.56
CA ASN A 2 -17.04 -6.54 -4.73
C ASN A 2 -17.10 -5.91 -3.32
N GLY A 3 -16.03 -5.28 -2.87
CA GLY A 3 -16.02 -4.60 -1.58
C GLY A 3 -14.62 -4.19 -1.12
N VAL A 4 -14.60 -3.35 -0.10
CA VAL A 4 -13.36 -2.93 0.56
C VAL A 4 -13.03 -3.92 1.68
N LEU A 5 -11.81 -4.43 1.68
CA LEU A 5 -11.32 -5.30 2.74
C LEU A 5 -10.74 -4.45 3.88
N GLY A 6 -11.30 -4.61 5.06
CA GLY A 6 -10.81 -4.00 6.27
C GLY A 6 -9.74 -4.84 6.98
N LYS A 7 -9.37 -4.39 8.18
CA LYS A 7 -8.52 -5.17 9.08
C LYS A 7 -9.30 -6.38 9.59
N PRO A 8 -8.64 -7.53 9.80
CA PRO A 8 -9.31 -8.68 10.41
C PRO A 8 -9.74 -8.39 11.85
N ARG A 9 -10.87 -8.94 12.25
CA ARG A 9 -11.39 -8.83 13.62
C ARG A 9 -10.67 -9.76 14.60
N ASP A 10 -10.24 -10.90 14.08
CA ASP A 10 -9.59 -11.99 14.79
C ASP A 10 -8.81 -12.88 13.82
N SER A 11 -8.19 -13.92 14.32
CA SER A 11 -7.40 -14.88 13.54
C SER A 11 -8.23 -15.64 12.49
N GLU A 12 -9.47 -15.98 12.79
CA GLU A 12 -10.34 -16.70 11.85
C GLU A 12 -10.73 -15.77 10.67
N HIS A 13 -11.08 -14.53 10.95
CA HIS A 13 -11.36 -13.55 9.91
C HIS A 13 -10.10 -13.23 9.07
N ALA A 14 -8.92 -13.22 9.67
CA ALA A 14 -7.66 -13.11 8.94
C ALA A 14 -7.47 -14.27 7.95
N ARG A 15 -7.76 -15.49 8.40
CA ARG A 15 -7.73 -16.70 7.55
C ARG A 15 -8.70 -16.59 6.37
N GLU A 16 -9.94 -16.17 6.61
CA GLU A 16 -10.96 -15.98 5.57
C GLU A 16 -10.50 -14.93 4.52
N LEU A 17 -9.95 -13.82 4.96
CA LEU A 17 -9.43 -12.77 4.06
C LEU A 17 -8.28 -13.30 3.21
N LEU A 18 -7.32 -13.99 3.79
CA LEU A 18 -6.18 -14.57 3.07
C LEU A 18 -6.62 -15.63 2.06
N LEU A 19 -7.58 -16.50 2.42
CA LEU A 19 -8.16 -17.49 1.50
C LEU A 19 -8.90 -16.80 0.33
N THR A 20 -9.61 -15.72 0.61
CA THR A 20 -10.33 -14.95 -0.41
C THR A 20 -9.37 -14.31 -1.42
N LEU A 21 -8.22 -13.84 -0.95
CA LEU A 21 -7.20 -13.17 -1.79
C LEU A 21 -6.29 -14.16 -2.52
N ARG A 22 -6.13 -15.36 -2.01
CA ARG A 22 -5.17 -16.38 -2.51
C ARG A 22 -5.27 -16.61 -4.03
N GLY A 23 -4.15 -16.39 -4.73
CA GLY A 23 -4.06 -16.59 -6.18
C GLY A 23 -4.89 -15.63 -7.01
N ARG A 24 -5.34 -14.50 -6.46
CA ARG A 24 -6.23 -13.55 -7.15
C ARG A 24 -5.63 -12.16 -7.23
N TRP A 25 -6.10 -11.43 -8.23
CA TRP A 25 -5.88 -10.00 -8.35
C TRP A 25 -6.82 -9.22 -7.43
N HIS A 26 -6.28 -8.20 -6.80
CA HIS A 26 -7.03 -7.17 -6.09
C HIS A 26 -6.35 -5.81 -6.29
N ARG A 27 -6.91 -4.75 -5.73
CA ARG A 27 -6.35 -3.39 -5.82
C ARG A 27 -6.10 -2.82 -4.45
N VAL A 28 -4.95 -2.18 -4.30
CA VAL A 28 -4.65 -1.31 -3.16
C VAL A 28 -4.83 0.13 -3.60
N VAL A 29 -5.72 0.86 -2.93
CA VAL A 29 -6.04 2.25 -3.26
C VAL A 29 -5.72 3.14 -2.07
N THR A 30 -4.94 4.19 -2.31
CA THR A 30 -4.61 5.20 -1.31
C THR A 30 -5.03 6.58 -1.80
N GLY A 31 -5.79 7.31 -0.99
CA GLY A 31 -6.03 8.73 -1.19
C GLY A 31 -5.02 9.56 -0.40
N VAL A 32 -4.48 10.59 -1.02
CA VAL A 32 -3.56 11.55 -0.40
C VAL A 32 -4.12 12.95 -0.54
N VAL A 33 -4.19 13.68 0.56
CA VAL A 33 -4.58 15.08 0.58
C VAL A 33 -3.51 15.90 1.29
N VAL A 34 -3.07 16.97 0.66
CA VAL A 34 -2.19 17.97 1.23
C VAL A 34 -3.00 19.25 1.49
N SER A 35 -2.90 19.79 2.69
CA SER A 35 -3.51 21.07 3.04
C SER A 35 -2.44 22.09 3.43
N ALA A 36 -2.62 23.33 3.00
CA ALA A 36 -1.76 24.45 3.36
C ALA A 36 -2.60 25.63 3.81
N LEU A 37 -2.13 26.32 4.85
CA LEU A 37 -2.71 27.60 5.27
C LEU A 37 -1.91 28.73 4.60
N ILE A 38 -2.56 29.47 3.72
CA ILE A 38 -1.95 30.57 2.96
C ILE A 38 -2.84 31.81 3.11
N ASP A 39 -2.27 32.90 3.61
CA ASP A 39 -2.98 34.17 3.83
C ASP A 39 -4.31 34.00 4.62
N GLY A 40 -4.30 33.13 5.63
CA GLY A 40 -5.46 32.84 6.48
C GLY A 40 -6.52 31.95 5.83
N GLN A 41 -6.26 31.39 4.65
CA GLN A 41 -7.16 30.48 3.94
C GLN A 41 -6.56 29.08 3.83
N ILE A 42 -7.40 28.06 3.95
CA ILE A 42 -7.00 26.66 3.77
C ILE A 42 -7.12 26.29 2.28
N HIS A 43 -6.02 25.83 1.72
CA HIS A 43 -5.94 25.30 0.36
C HIS A 43 -5.74 23.78 0.43
N LEU A 44 -6.50 23.05 -0.38
CA LEU A 44 -6.45 21.59 -0.44
C LEU A 44 -6.03 21.12 -1.83
N ARG A 45 -5.18 20.09 -1.88
CA ARG A 45 -4.87 19.33 -3.09
C ARG A 45 -4.93 17.86 -2.76
N GLY A 46 -5.58 17.08 -3.62
CA GLY A 46 -5.75 15.65 -3.40
C GLY A 46 -5.59 14.84 -4.67
N ALA A 47 -5.13 13.62 -4.51
CA ALA A 47 -5.03 12.62 -5.57
C ALA A 47 -5.13 11.22 -4.97
N SER A 48 -5.34 10.23 -5.83
CA SER A 48 -5.35 8.81 -5.42
C SER A 48 -4.41 7.98 -6.27
N CYS A 49 -3.91 6.91 -5.68
CA CYS A 49 -3.12 5.88 -6.36
C CYS A 49 -3.82 4.54 -6.22
N SER A 50 -3.95 3.80 -7.33
CA SER A 50 -4.54 2.47 -7.36
C SER A 50 -3.53 1.49 -7.97
N THR A 51 -3.13 0.48 -7.21
CA THR A 51 -2.11 -0.50 -7.62
C THR A 51 -2.70 -1.91 -7.63
N PRO A 52 -2.77 -2.57 -8.79
CA PRO A 52 -3.13 -3.98 -8.88
C PRO A 52 -2.05 -4.88 -8.25
N VAL A 53 -2.49 -5.85 -7.46
CA VAL A 53 -1.63 -6.82 -6.77
C VAL A 53 -2.16 -8.22 -7.02
N LEU A 54 -1.29 -9.13 -7.45
CA LEU A 54 -1.57 -10.56 -7.55
C LEU A 54 -1.01 -11.27 -6.33
N MET A 55 -1.87 -11.95 -5.60
CA MET A 55 -1.44 -12.77 -4.47
C MET A 55 -0.91 -14.12 -4.92
N ARG A 56 0.09 -14.64 -4.19
CA ARG A 56 0.60 -15.99 -4.38
C ARG A 56 -0.46 -17.06 -4.04
N PRO A 57 -0.40 -18.26 -4.64
CA PRO A 57 -1.24 -19.38 -4.24
C PRO A 57 -0.68 -20.10 -2.98
N TYR A 58 -0.50 -19.37 -1.89
CA TYR A 58 0.04 -19.90 -0.63
C TYR A 58 -0.87 -20.99 -0.03
N SER A 59 -0.27 -21.91 0.72
CA SER A 59 -0.99 -23.04 1.36
C SER A 59 -1.71 -22.63 2.65
N GLU A 60 -2.57 -23.51 3.16
CA GLU A 60 -3.22 -23.28 4.45
C GLU A 60 -2.23 -23.33 5.62
N GLU A 61 -1.17 -24.12 5.52
CA GLU A 61 -0.10 -24.18 6.50
C GLU A 61 0.69 -22.86 6.54
N GLU A 62 0.97 -22.27 5.39
CA GLU A 62 1.60 -20.94 5.29
C GLU A 62 0.71 -19.86 5.92
N ILE A 63 -0.60 -19.91 5.66
CA ILE A 63 -1.57 -19.00 6.28
C ILE A 63 -1.56 -19.14 7.80
N ALA A 64 -1.62 -20.37 8.31
CA ALA A 64 -1.63 -20.64 9.75
C ALA A 64 -0.36 -20.12 10.44
N ALA A 65 0.81 -20.36 9.84
CA ALA A 65 2.09 -19.87 10.35
C ALA A 65 2.14 -18.33 10.34
N TYR A 66 1.65 -17.70 9.27
CA TYR A 66 1.61 -16.25 9.16
C TYR A 66 0.68 -15.61 10.20
N ILE A 67 -0.50 -16.18 10.43
CA ILE A 67 -1.43 -15.72 11.47
C ILE A 67 -0.82 -15.90 12.87
N ALA A 68 -0.11 -17.01 13.12
CA ALA A 68 0.56 -17.24 14.39
C ALA A 68 1.63 -16.19 14.71
N SER A 69 2.23 -15.56 13.70
CA SER A 69 3.16 -14.45 13.87
C SER A 69 2.51 -13.18 14.43
N GLY A 70 1.19 -13.03 14.29
CA GLY A 70 0.43 -11.84 14.66
C GLY A 70 0.49 -10.71 13.63
N ASP A 71 1.37 -10.78 12.63
CA ASP A 71 1.58 -9.72 11.62
C ASP A 71 0.32 -9.34 10.84
N PRO A 72 -0.57 -10.27 10.41
CA PRO A 72 -1.75 -9.92 9.63
C PRO A 72 -2.84 -9.17 10.38
N LEU A 73 -2.84 -9.18 11.71
CA LEU A 73 -4.00 -8.75 12.51
C LEU A 73 -4.25 -7.23 12.49
N ASP A 74 -3.26 -6.42 12.18
CA ASP A 74 -3.36 -4.96 12.14
C ASP A 74 -3.41 -4.38 10.72
N LYS A 75 -3.52 -5.24 9.69
CA LYS A 75 -3.42 -4.84 8.28
C LYS A 75 -4.72 -5.10 7.52
N ALA A 76 -5.14 -4.13 6.69
CA ALA A 76 -6.25 -4.31 5.77
C ALA A 76 -5.95 -5.47 4.80
N GLY A 77 -6.92 -6.35 4.58
CA GLY A 77 -6.74 -7.56 3.79
C GLY A 77 -5.90 -8.65 4.46
N ALA A 78 -5.52 -8.45 5.72
CA ALA A 78 -4.75 -9.38 6.54
C ALA A 78 -3.36 -9.72 5.99
N TYR A 79 -2.68 -8.81 5.27
CA TYR A 79 -1.32 -9.06 4.81
C TYR A 79 -0.46 -7.80 4.76
N GLY A 80 0.84 -7.97 5.00
CA GLY A 80 1.88 -6.97 4.80
C GLY A 80 2.83 -7.38 3.68
N ILE A 81 2.94 -6.55 2.64
CA ILE A 81 3.78 -6.82 1.47
C ILE A 81 5.26 -7.01 1.82
N GLN A 82 5.73 -6.40 2.91
CA GLN A 82 7.12 -6.44 3.34
C GLN A 82 7.47 -7.67 4.20
N ASN A 83 6.51 -8.55 4.48
CA ASN A 83 6.79 -9.77 5.24
C ASN A 83 7.66 -10.73 4.42
N ALA A 84 8.92 -10.92 4.85
CA ALA A 84 9.91 -11.69 4.12
C ALA A 84 9.71 -13.22 4.22
N GLU A 85 9.05 -13.69 5.28
CA GLU A 85 8.79 -15.13 5.49
C GLU A 85 7.57 -15.58 4.69
N PHE A 86 6.47 -14.87 4.83
CA PHE A 86 5.21 -15.22 4.15
C PHE A 86 5.22 -14.86 2.67
N GLN A 87 5.83 -13.74 2.30
CA GLN A 87 5.92 -13.27 0.90
C GLN A 87 4.57 -13.37 0.18
N PRO A 88 3.56 -12.58 0.58
CA PRO A 88 2.17 -12.80 0.17
C PRO A 88 1.91 -12.61 -1.32
N THR A 89 2.74 -11.83 -2.00
CA THR A 89 2.47 -11.36 -3.36
C THR A 89 3.33 -12.06 -4.40
N GLU A 90 2.73 -12.35 -5.56
CA GLU A 90 3.40 -12.86 -6.74
C GLU A 90 3.83 -11.71 -7.67
N ARG A 91 2.94 -10.71 -7.85
CA ARG A 91 3.18 -9.59 -8.75
C ARG A 91 2.48 -8.31 -8.29
N ILE A 92 3.13 -7.19 -8.54
CA ILE A 92 2.58 -5.85 -8.33
C ILE A 92 2.71 -5.09 -9.65
N ASP A 93 1.58 -4.59 -10.16
CA ASP A 93 1.53 -3.78 -11.38
C ASP A 93 1.33 -2.31 -11.03
N GLY A 94 2.41 -1.60 -10.69
CA GLY A 94 2.38 -0.17 -10.40
C GLY A 94 3.23 0.22 -9.20
N CYS A 95 2.71 1.13 -8.38
CA CYS A 95 3.47 1.73 -7.29
C CYS A 95 3.59 0.79 -6.08
N TYR A 96 4.79 0.24 -5.86
CA TYR A 96 5.11 -0.57 -4.68
C TYR A 96 4.88 0.20 -3.37
N LEU A 97 5.31 1.48 -3.32
CA LEU A 97 5.17 2.31 -2.12
C LEU A 97 3.70 2.59 -1.77
N ASN A 98 2.80 2.59 -2.77
CA ASN A 98 1.36 2.62 -2.51
C ASN A 98 0.89 1.37 -1.74
N VAL A 99 1.38 0.21 -2.13
CA VAL A 99 1.04 -1.06 -1.46
C VAL A 99 1.63 -1.13 -0.05
N VAL A 100 2.83 -0.57 0.16
CA VAL A 100 3.43 -0.41 1.49
C VAL A 100 2.57 0.50 2.38
N GLY A 101 2.02 1.59 1.81
CA GLY A 101 1.09 2.46 2.53
C GLY A 101 1.12 3.93 2.18
N LEU A 102 2.15 4.43 1.47
CA LEU A 102 2.24 5.84 1.08
C LEU A 102 2.85 5.99 -0.32
N PRO A 103 2.05 6.41 -1.33
CA PRO A 103 2.55 6.65 -2.68
C PRO A 103 3.34 7.96 -2.74
N LEU A 104 4.64 7.91 -2.47
CA LEU A 104 5.51 9.09 -2.38
C LEU A 104 5.52 9.94 -3.64
N CYS A 105 5.42 9.34 -4.84
CA CYS A 105 5.38 10.09 -6.09
C CYS A 105 4.18 11.03 -6.17
N ILE A 106 3.01 10.60 -5.72
CA ILE A 106 1.82 11.46 -5.63
C ILE A 106 2.00 12.53 -4.57
N LEU A 107 2.49 12.16 -3.39
CA LEU A 107 2.73 13.12 -2.31
C LEU A 107 3.68 14.23 -2.76
N ILE A 108 4.80 13.88 -3.40
CA ILE A 108 5.78 14.85 -3.90
C ILE A 108 5.15 15.80 -4.93
N LYS A 109 4.34 15.28 -5.87
CA LYS A 109 3.62 16.11 -6.85
C LYS A 109 2.66 17.10 -6.18
N LEU A 110 1.90 16.65 -5.19
CA LEU A 110 0.98 17.52 -4.45
C LEU A 110 1.70 18.59 -3.63
N LEU A 111 2.83 18.24 -3.00
CA LEU A 111 3.66 19.19 -2.27
C LEU A 111 4.27 20.25 -3.21
N ALA A 112 4.69 19.84 -4.41
CA ALA A 112 5.24 20.74 -5.41
C ALA A 112 4.24 21.84 -5.87
N GLU A 113 2.93 21.55 -5.84
CA GLU A 113 1.89 22.56 -6.12
C GLU A 113 1.90 23.70 -5.08
N PHE A 114 2.37 23.43 -3.86
CA PHE A 114 2.61 24.41 -2.79
C PHE A 114 4.07 24.92 -2.74
N LYS A 115 4.88 24.61 -3.76
CA LYS A 115 6.31 24.95 -3.83
C LYS A 115 7.15 24.35 -2.68
N VAL A 116 6.71 23.20 -2.17
CA VAL A 116 7.43 22.40 -1.18
C VAL A 116 8.10 21.24 -1.89
N TYR A 117 9.41 21.15 -1.77
CA TYR A 117 10.24 20.15 -2.46
C TYR A 117 11.05 19.35 -1.43
N PRO A 118 11.23 18.04 -1.66
CA PRO A 118 12.10 17.24 -0.80
C PRO A 118 13.55 17.73 -0.91
N ASP A 119 14.31 17.63 0.17
CA ASP A 119 15.74 17.90 0.17
C ASP A 119 16.45 16.95 -0.81
N GLN A 120 17.44 17.47 -1.54
CA GLN A 120 18.23 16.69 -2.51
C GLN A 120 18.96 15.51 -1.86
N SER A 121 19.28 15.57 -0.57
CA SER A 121 19.82 14.45 0.19
C SER A 121 18.85 13.28 0.31
N ALA A 122 17.53 13.54 0.29
CA ALA A 122 16.49 12.51 0.31
C ALA A 122 16.30 11.85 -1.08
N GLN A 123 16.68 12.52 -2.16
CA GLN A 123 16.61 11.96 -3.53
C GLN A 123 17.68 10.89 -3.78
N ALA A 124 18.81 10.92 -3.03
CA ALA A 124 19.86 9.91 -3.13
C ALA A 124 19.46 8.55 -2.54
N ALA A 125 18.35 8.49 -1.79
CA ALA A 125 17.75 7.25 -1.30
C ALA A 125 16.76 6.62 -2.30
N GLU A 126 16.79 7.03 -3.58
CA GLU A 126 16.04 6.38 -4.65
C GLU A 126 16.58 4.96 -4.86
N THR A 127 16.03 4.04 -4.07
CA THR A 127 16.17 2.61 -4.29
C THR A 127 15.47 2.23 -5.60
N SER A 128 15.79 1.06 -6.15
CA SER A 128 15.10 0.50 -7.33
C SER A 128 13.57 0.49 -7.19
N GLU A 129 13.07 0.59 -5.99
CA GLU A 129 11.65 0.64 -5.64
C GLU A 129 10.98 1.99 -5.98
N SER A 130 11.74 3.10 -5.93
CA SER A 130 11.21 4.43 -6.27
C SER A 130 10.94 4.59 -7.77
N LYS A 131 11.64 3.83 -8.63
CA LYS A 131 11.40 3.84 -10.08
C LYS A 131 10.03 3.27 -10.46
N SER A 132 9.46 2.39 -9.64
CA SER A 132 8.11 1.85 -9.85
C SER A 132 7.01 2.89 -9.58
N CYS A 133 7.32 3.96 -8.84
CA CYS A 133 6.38 5.04 -8.54
C CYS A 133 6.04 5.95 -9.74
N LEU A 134 6.78 5.89 -10.84
CA LEU A 134 6.46 6.65 -12.06
C LEU A 134 5.12 6.21 -12.70
N ALA A 135 4.58 5.07 -12.29
CA ALA A 135 3.30 4.55 -12.75
C ALA A 135 2.08 5.17 -12.04
N CYS A 136 2.27 6.00 -11.02
CA CYS A 136 1.21 6.75 -10.37
C CYS A 136 0.97 8.08 -11.15
N SER A 137 0.40 7.98 -12.28
CA SER A 137 0.00 9.17 -13.06
C SER A 137 -1.51 9.34 -13.04
#